data_9ca9062eff920566919557d01ca2ea6f
#
_entry.id   9ca9062eff920566919557d01ca2ea6f
#
_cell.length_a   1.000
_cell.length_b   1.000
_cell.length_c   1.000
_cell.angle_alpha   90.00
_cell.angle_beta   90.00
_cell.angle_gamma   90.00
#
_symmetry.space_group_name_H-M   'P 1'
#
loop_
_entity.id
_entity.type
_entity.pdbx_description
1 polymer ?
#
loop_
_entity_poly.entity_id
_entity_poly.type
_entity_poly.pdbx_seq_one_letter_code
_entity_poly.pdbx_strand_id
1 'polypeptide(L)'
;MTTTTFEALTTALGTATLDDGTPMTAAQAMRLACEARIIPVVLGGNGEVLHQGRARRRFTAAQTYALHARDKHCTAKGCDWPPGLCHAHHDKKFSQGGLTDIEDGRLLCPHHHARAHDPAYEMKVHADNKVTFHRRT
;
A
#
# COMPACT_ATOMS: atom_id res chain seq x y z
N MET A 1 -1.85 10.25 -3.62
CA MET A 1 -1.03 9.52 -4.64
C MET A 1 -1.81 9.47 -5.95
N THR A 2 -1.14 9.63 -7.05
CA THR A 2 -1.75 9.55 -8.38
C THR A 2 -1.23 8.30 -9.09
N THR A 3 -2.11 7.50 -9.65
CA THR A 3 -1.77 6.27 -10.36
C THR A 3 -2.07 6.41 -11.85
N THR A 4 -1.12 6.04 -12.68
CA THR A 4 -1.26 6.00 -14.13
C THR A 4 -0.32 4.95 -14.73
N THR A 5 -0.49 4.62 -16.01
CA THR A 5 0.48 3.77 -16.71
C THR A 5 1.71 4.57 -17.11
N PHE A 6 2.84 3.89 -17.24
CA PHE A 6 4.07 4.52 -17.73
C PHE A 6 3.88 5.11 -19.14
N GLU A 7 3.18 4.38 -20.02
CA GLU A 7 2.87 4.86 -21.36
C GLU A 7 2.01 6.13 -21.33
N ALA A 8 0.94 6.17 -20.52
CA ALA A 8 0.10 7.35 -20.37
C ALA A 8 0.90 8.55 -19.86
N LEU A 9 1.81 8.33 -18.91
CA LEU A 9 2.66 9.38 -18.37
C LEU A 9 3.63 9.94 -19.42
N THR A 10 4.25 9.08 -20.23
CA THR A 10 5.23 9.50 -21.25
C THR A 10 4.60 10.18 -22.47
N THR A 11 3.38 9.78 -22.85
CA THR A 11 2.67 10.31 -24.02
C THR A 11 1.69 11.44 -23.68
N ALA A 12 1.44 11.70 -22.41
CA ALA A 12 0.39 12.57 -21.89
C ALA A 12 -1.03 12.19 -22.39
N LEU A 13 -1.19 10.96 -22.85
CA LEU A 13 -2.46 10.39 -23.28
C LEU A 13 -2.94 9.35 -22.27
N GLY A 14 -4.25 9.16 -22.20
CA GLY A 14 -4.85 8.19 -21.28
C GLY A 14 -5.35 8.82 -19.99
N THR A 15 -5.56 7.99 -18.99
CA THR A 15 -6.14 8.37 -17.70
C THR A 15 -5.20 8.10 -16.54
N ALA A 16 -5.36 8.86 -15.47
CA ALA A 16 -4.73 8.66 -14.18
C ALA A 16 -5.82 8.65 -13.10
N THR A 17 -5.47 8.17 -11.91
CA THR A 17 -6.40 8.07 -10.81
C THR A 17 -5.74 8.56 -9.52
N LEU A 18 -6.43 9.43 -8.78
CA LEU A 18 -6.02 9.79 -7.43
C LEU A 18 -6.23 8.62 -6.46
N ASP A 19 -5.65 8.73 -5.27
CA ASP A 19 -5.75 7.69 -4.23
C ASP A 19 -7.18 7.49 -3.69
N ASP A 20 -8.04 8.49 -3.86
CA ASP A 20 -9.46 8.38 -3.53
C ASP A 20 -10.31 7.77 -4.68
N GLY A 21 -9.67 7.37 -5.78
CA GLY A 21 -10.35 6.82 -6.96
C GLY A 21 -10.82 7.86 -7.96
N THR A 22 -10.61 9.16 -7.70
CA THR A 22 -11.02 10.23 -8.62
C THR A 22 -10.24 10.14 -9.93
N PRO A 23 -10.92 10.04 -11.09
CA PRO A 23 -10.25 10.00 -12.38
C PRO A 23 -9.74 11.38 -12.80
N MET A 24 -8.62 11.40 -13.51
CA MET A 24 -8.09 12.58 -14.16
C MET A 24 -7.43 12.19 -15.48
N THR A 25 -7.15 13.17 -16.33
CA THR A 25 -6.37 12.92 -17.54
C THR A 25 -4.88 12.77 -17.20
N ALA A 26 -4.15 12.04 -18.03
CA ALA A 26 -2.69 11.93 -17.87
C ALA A 26 -2.02 13.33 -17.99
N ALA A 27 -2.55 14.20 -18.85
CA ALA A 27 -2.08 15.58 -18.98
C ALA A 27 -2.27 16.40 -17.70
N GLN A 28 -3.39 16.24 -17.01
CA GLN A 28 -3.63 16.84 -15.70
C GLN A 28 -2.65 16.33 -14.65
N ALA A 29 -2.43 15.01 -14.62
CA ALA A 29 -1.46 14.38 -13.72
C ALA A 29 -0.05 14.91 -13.96
N MET A 30 0.35 15.08 -15.22
CA MET A 30 1.66 15.67 -15.56
C MET A 30 1.80 17.11 -15.11
N ARG A 31 0.76 17.94 -15.24
CA ARG A 31 0.77 19.32 -14.74
C ARG A 31 0.92 19.37 -13.23
N LEU A 32 0.17 18.56 -12.50
CA LEU A 32 0.33 18.45 -11.05
C LEU A 32 1.73 17.98 -10.66
N ALA A 33 2.29 17.07 -11.42
CA ALA A 33 3.62 16.54 -11.20
C ALA A 33 4.72 17.60 -11.42
N CYS A 34 4.54 18.54 -12.34
CA CYS A 34 5.48 19.65 -12.56
C CYS A 34 5.49 20.64 -11.38
N GLU A 35 4.39 20.77 -10.65
CA GLU A 35 4.24 21.71 -9.53
C GLU A 35 4.59 21.08 -8.18
N ALA A 36 4.59 19.74 -8.09
CA ALA A 36 4.82 18.99 -6.87
C ALA A 36 6.11 18.18 -6.93
N ARG A 37 6.66 17.83 -5.77
CA ARG A 37 7.73 16.83 -5.71
C ARG A 37 7.15 15.47 -6.07
N ILE A 38 7.63 14.91 -7.18
CA ILE A 38 7.22 13.58 -7.62
C ILE A 38 8.08 12.55 -6.92
N ILE A 39 7.43 11.54 -6.33
CA ILE A 39 8.10 10.30 -5.98
C ILE A 39 7.62 9.26 -6.99
N PRO A 40 8.43 8.94 -8.01
CA PRO A 40 8.03 7.95 -8.99
C PRO A 40 8.06 6.56 -8.35
N VAL A 41 6.93 5.86 -8.43
CA VAL A 41 6.83 4.44 -8.07
C VAL A 41 6.46 3.69 -9.32
N VAL A 42 7.41 2.95 -9.87
CA VAL A 42 7.17 2.06 -11.00
C VAL A 42 6.91 0.66 -10.46
N LEU A 43 5.68 0.20 -10.57
CA LEU A 43 5.31 -1.13 -10.12
C LEU A 43 5.80 -2.17 -11.12
N GLY A 44 6.64 -3.09 -10.65
CA GLY A 44 7.24 -4.14 -11.49
C GLY A 44 8.45 -3.68 -12.31
N GLY A 45 8.97 -2.49 -12.05
CA GLY A 45 10.21 -2.00 -12.69
C GLY A 45 11.46 -2.66 -12.11
N ASN A 46 12.49 -2.81 -12.96
CA ASN A 46 13.81 -3.29 -12.53
C ASN A 46 14.52 -2.17 -11.74
N GLY A 47 14.79 -2.37 -10.47
CA GLY A 47 15.56 -1.44 -9.64
C GLY A 47 14.92 -1.07 -8.31
N GLU A 48 13.68 -1.45 -8.08
CA GLU A 48 13.05 -1.28 -6.77
C GLU A 48 13.27 -2.50 -5.89
N VAL A 49 13.74 -2.26 -4.66
CA VAL A 49 13.88 -3.33 -3.69
C VAL A 49 12.53 -3.50 -2.97
N LEU A 50 11.70 -4.39 -3.49
CA LEU A 50 10.41 -4.74 -2.89
C LEU A 50 10.51 -5.89 -1.89
N HIS A 51 11.64 -6.60 -1.87
CA HIS A 51 11.90 -7.73 -1.00
C HIS A 51 13.16 -7.43 -0.17
N GLN A 52 13.00 -7.19 1.11
CA GLN A 52 14.10 -6.92 2.02
C GLN A 52 14.37 -8.09 2.99
N GLY A 53 13.49 -9.08 3.00
CA GLY A 53 13.63 -10.24 3.87
C GLY A 53 13.81 -9.84 5.34
N ARG A 54 14.89 -10.34 5.95
CA ARG A 54 15.26 -10.04 7.33
C ARG A 54 16.28 -8.90 7.46
N ALA A 55 16.76 -8.33 6.35
CA ALA A 55 17.81 -7.29 6.38
C ALA A 55 17.33 -6.00 7.03
N ARG A 56 16.05 -5.67 6.89
CA ARG A 56 15.44 -4.47 7.51
C ARG A 56 14.10 -4.82 8.13
N ARG A 57 13.83 -4.24 9.29
CA ARG A 57 12.55 -4.39 9.99
C ARG A 57 11.46 -3.52 9.38
N ARG A 58 11.79 -2.29 8.98
CA ARG A 58 10.80 -1.33 8.50
C ARG A 58 10.66 -1.41 6.99
N PHE A 59 9.43 -1.27 6.52
CA PHE A 59 9.17 -1.03 5.11
C PHE A 59 9.76 0.32 4.68
N THR A 60 10.41 0.33 3.53
CA THR A 60 10.93 1.56 2.93
C THR A 60 9.78 2.43 2.40
N ALA A 61 10.09 3.68 2.06
CA ALA A 61 9.14 4.55 1.37
C ALA A 61 8.66 3.91 0.06
N ALA A 62 9.55 3.33 -0.74
CA ALA A 62 9.20 2.65 -2.00
C ALA A 62 8.23 1.48 -1.76
N GLN A 63 8.50 0.65 -0.76
CA GLN A 63 7.61 -0.45 -0.38
C GLN A 63 6.25 0.07 0.10
N THR A 64 6.23 1.12 0.90
CA THR A 64 4.99 1.73 1.40
C THR A 64 4.14 2.26 0.24
N TYR A 65 4.75 2.95 -0.73
CA TYR A 65 4.03 3.41 -1.92
C TYR A 65 3.53 2.26 -2.79
N ALA A 66 4.29 1.17 -2.89
CA ALA A 66 3.84 -0.03 -3.58
C ALA A 66 2.61 -0.65 -2.88
N LEU A 67 2.60 -0.67 -1.55
CA LEU A 67 1.43 -1.10 -0.77
C LEU A 67 0.24 -0.17 -0.99
N HIS A 68 0.46 1.17 -1.03
CA HIS A 68 -0.60 2.14 -1.35
C HIS A 68 -1.24 1.85 -2.71
N ALA A 69 -0.42 1.57 -3.72
CA ALA A 69 -0.90 1.29 -5.08
C ALA A 69 -1.64 -0.04 -5.17
N ARG A 70 -1.20 -1.06 -4.44
CA ARG A 70 -1.83 -2.39 -4.43
C ARG A 70 -3.12 -2.40 -3.62
N ASP A 71 -3.07 -1.91 -2.39
CA ASP A 71 -4.16 -2.04 -1.41
C ASP A 71 -5.20 -0.92 -1.53
N LYS A 72 -4.77 0.28 -1.93
CA LYS A 72 -5.60 1.48 -2.18
C LYS A 72 -6.29 2.07 -0.95
N HIS A 73 -6.46 1.31 0.10
CA HIS A 73 -7.06 1.71 1.38
C HIS A 73 -6.73 0.65 2.45
N CYS A 74 -7.20 0.85 3.67
CA CYS A 74 -7.12 -0.19 4.71
C CYS A 74 -7.69 -1.51 4.18
N THR A 75 -6.99 -2.61 4.44
CA THR A 75 -7.36 -3.94 3.94
C THR A 75 -8.40 -4.67 4.80
N ALA A 76 -8.78 -4.12 5.95
CA ALA A 76 -9.88 -4.68 6.74
C ALA A 76 -11.18 -4.63 5.94
N LYS A 77 -11.94 -5.73 5.92
CA LYS A 77 -13.22 -5.79 5.19
C LYS A 77 -14.13 -4.67 5.63
N GLY A 78 -14.70 -3.95 4.65
CA GLY A 78 -15.62 -2.84 4.87
C GLY A 78 -14.96 -1.52 5.30
N CYS A 79 -13.64 -1.45 5.39
CA CYS A 79 -12.91 -0.24 5.72
C CYS A 79 -12.36 0.42 4.45
N ASP A 80 -12.63 1.71 4.29
CA ASP A 80 -12.16 2.50 3.15
C ASP A 80 -11.19 3.62 3.57
N TRP A 81 -10.57 3.49 4.73
CA TRP A 81 -9.61 4.47 5.25
C TRP A 81 -8.48 4.69 4.25
N PRO A 82 -8.19 5.97 3.88
CA PRO A 82 -7.26 6.26 2.78
C PRO A 82 -5.83 5.80 3.07
N PRO A 83 -5.05 5.45 2.04
CA PRO A 83 -3.74 4.81 2.21
C PRO A 83 -2.73 5.71 2.93
N GLY A 84 -2.78 7.02 2.72
CA GLY A 84 -1.87 7.97 3.39
C GLY A 84 -2.02 8.03 4.90
N LEU A 85 -3.14 7.54 5.43
CA LEU A 85 -3.41 7.47 6.88
C LEU A 85 -3.27 6.05 7.43
N CYS A 86 -2.84 5.09 6.59
CA CYS A 86 -2.64 3.70 6.99
C CYS A 86 -1.19 3.44 7.36
N HIS A 87 -0.99 2.41 8.17
CA HIS A 87 0.32 1.87 8.50
C HIS A 87 0.64 0.66 7.62
N ALA A 88 1.91 0.53 7.23
CA ALA A 88 2.41 -0.70 6.62
C ALA A 88 2.63 -1.74 7.73
N HIS A 89 1.86 -2.82 7.66
CA HIS A 89 1.82 -3.87 8.68
C HIS A 89 2.44 -5.17 8.17
N HIS A 90 3.22 -5.85 9.01
CA HIS A 90 3.72 -7.19 8.74
C HIS A 90 2.65 -8.23 9.10
N ASP A 91 2.23 -9.07 8.15
CA ASP A 91 1.26 -10.12 8.40
C ASP A 91 1.77 -11.10 9.46
N LYS A 92 3.03 -11.48 9.37
CA LYS A 92 3.75 -12.17 10.43
C LYS A 92 4.69 -11.16 11.09
N LYS A 93 4.60 -11.03 12.41
CA LYS A 93 5.45 -10.07 13.16
C LYS A 93 6.92 -10.30 12.85
N PHE A 94 7.66 -9.21 12.60
CA PHE A 94 9.09 -9.28 12.34
C PHE A 94 9.84 -9.97 13.50
N SER A 95 9.44 -9.68 14.74
CA SER A 95 9.99 -10.34 15.93
C SER A 95 9.77 -11.86 15.98
N GLN A 96 8.83 -12.38 15.18
CA GLN A 96 8.48 -13.80 15.09
C GLN A 96 8.95 -14.42 13.77
N GLY A 97 9.92 -13.81 13.09
CA GLY A 97 10.47 -14.31 11.84
C GLY A 97 9.78 -13.81 10.57
N GLY A 98 8.91 -12.82 10.67
CA GLY A 98 8.29 -12.19 9.51
C GLY A 98 9.30 -11.50 8.60
N LEU A 99 9.00 -11.42 7.31
CA LEU A 99 9.85 -10.79 6.29
C LEU A 99 9.32 -9.40 5.94
N THR A 100 10.22 -8.48 5.61
CA THR A 100 9.88 -7.14 5.12
C THR A 100 9.81 -7.17 3.60
N ASP A 101 8.89 -7.98 3.09
CA ASP A 101 8.61 -8.16 1.67
C ASP A 101 7.18 -7.66 1.39
N ILE A 102 6.94 -7.23 0.16
CA ILE A 102 5.63 -6.70 -0.24
C ILE A 102 4.51 -7.72 -0.01
N GLU A 103 4.77 -9.00 -0.28
CA GLU A 103 3.79 -10.07 -0.11
C GLU A 103 3.39 -10.27 1.35
N ASP A 104 4.29 -9.94 2.27
CA ASP A 104 4.10 -10.10 3.72
C ASP A 104 3.63 -8.81 4.39
N GLY A 105 3.40 -7.76 3.61
CA GLY A 105 2.92 -6.46 4.08
C GLY A 105 1.50 -6.15 3.65
N ARG A 106 0.84 -5.31 4.42
CA ARG A 106 -0.48 -4.76 4.09
C ARG A 106 -0.72 -3.42 4.73
N LEU A 107 -1.67 -2.66 4.19
CA LEU A 107 -2.14 -1.42 4.80
C LEU A 107 -3.22 -1.72 5.83
N LEU A 108 -3.07 -1.17 7.01
CA LEU A 108 -4.11 -1.12 8.05
C LEU A 108 -4.21 0.30 8.58
N CYS A 109 -5.44 0.81 8.73
CA CYS A 109 -5.68 2.09 9.41
C CYS A 109 -5.27 1.99 10.89
N PRO A 110 -5.11 3.11 11.61
CA PRO A 110 -4.71 3.08 13.01
C PRO A 110 -5.57 2.18 13.89
N HIS A 111 -6.88 2.17 13.67
CA HIS A 111 -7.81 1.32 14.43
C HIS A 111 -7.56 -0.18 14.19
N HIS A 112 -7.48 -0.59 12.93
CA HIS A 112 -7.28 -2.00 12.59
C HIS A 112 -5.83 -2.45 12.82
N HIS A 113 -4.86 -1.55 12.69
CA HIS A 113 -3.48 -1.82 13.07
C HIS A 113 -3.35 -2.12 14.56
N ALA A 114 -3.99 -1.31 15.41
CA ALA A 114 -4.05 -1.56 16.84
C ALA A 114 -4.71 -2.92 17.14
N ARG A 115 -5.79 -3.25 16.43
CA ARG A 115 -6.47 -4.54 16.59
C ARG A 115 -5.61 -5.72 16.17
N ALA A 116 -4.80 -5.58 15.13
CA ALA A 116 -3.87 -6.61 14.69
C ALA A 116 -2.79 -6.93 15.76
N HIS A 117 -2.47 -5.94 16.60
CA HIS A 117 -1.54 -6.11 17.71
C HIS A 117 -2.21 -6.48 19.04
N ASP A 118 -3.54 -6.50 19.09
CA ASP A 118 -4.28 -6.85 20.29
C ASP A 118 -4.36 -8.39 20.43
N PRO A 119 -3.80 -8.98 21.52
CA PRO A 119 -3.83 -10.42 21.71
C PRO A 119 -5.24 -11.00 21.89
N ALA A 120 -6.25 -10.16 22.17
CA ALA A 120 -7.64 -10.58 22.26
C ALA A 120 -8.26 -10.92 20.91
N TYR A 121 -7.60 -10.56 19.80
CA TYR A 121 -8.11 -10.77 18.45
C TYR A 121 -7.15 -11.64 17.62
N GLU A 122 -7.73 -12.33 16.67
CA GLU A 122 -7.02 -13.05 15.62
C GLU A 122 -7.34 -12.40 14.28
N MET A 123 -6.31 -12.07 13.52
CA MET A 123 -6.45 -11.56 12.17
C MET A 123 -6.43 -12.71 11.18
N LYS A 124 -7.46 -12.80 10.34
CA LYS A 124 -7.54 -13.80 9.28
C LYS A 124 -7.42 -13.12 7.91
N VAL A 125 -6.45 -13.58 7.11
CA VAL A 125 -6.24 -13.12 5.75
C VAL A 125 -7.08 -13.96 4.78
N HIS A 126 -7.81 -13.28 3.89
CA HIS A 126 -8.64 -13.92 2.88
C HIS A 126 -7.98 -13.86 1.50
N ALA A 127 -8.47 -14.68 0.57
CA ALA A 127 -7.91 -14.79 -0.77
C ALA A 127 -7.94 -13.47 -1.58
N ASP A 128 -8.86 -12.55 -1.27
CA ASP A 128 -8.97 -11.22 -1.89
C ASP A 128 -8.03 -10.17 -1.26
N ASN A 129 -7.05 -10.60 -0.47
CA ASN A 129 -6.15 -9.75 0.30
C ASN A 129 -6.84 -8.89 1.38
N LYS A 130 -8.10 -9.15 1.67
CA LYS A 130 -8.80 -8.51 2.78
C LYS A 130 -8.59 -9.28 4.06
N VAL A 131 -8.70 -8.60 5.20
CA VAL A 131 -8.59 -9.24 6.51
C VAL A 131 -9.85 -9.04 7.33
N THR A 132 -10.11 -10.00 8.19
CA THR A 132 -11.13 -9.93 9.24
C THR A 132 -10.49 -10.17 10.59
N PHE A 133 -11.11 -9.64 11.63
CA PHE A 133 -10.65 -9.79 13.01
C PHE A 133 -11.70 -10.55 13.82
N HIS A 134 -11.26 -11.58 14.48
CA HIS A 134 -12.12 -12.43 15.31
C HIS A 134 -11.64 -12.38 16.74
N ARG A 135 -12.56 -12.13 17.66
CA ARG A 135 -12.21 -12.16 19.08
C ARG A 135 -11.91 -13.59 19.50
N ARG A 136 -10.80 -13.78 20.20
CA ARG A 136 -10.45 -15.09 20.76
C ARG A 136 -11.40 -15.41 21.91
N THR A 137 -11.84 -16.62 21.93
CA THR A 137 -12.71 -17.15 23.01
C THR A 137 -11.89 -17.87 24.05
#